data_85060d51c25cb7ed84e3b310f0e5aaba
#
_entry.id   85060d51c25cb7ed84e3b310f0e5aaba
#
_cell.length_a   1.000
_cell.length_b   1.000
_cell.length_c   1.000
_cell.angle_alpha   90.00
_cell.angle_beta   90.00
_cell.angle_gamma   90.00
#
_symmetry.space_group_name_H-M   'P 1'
#
loop_
_entity.id
_entity.type
_entity.pdbx_description
1 polymer ?
#
loop_
_entity_poly.entity_id
_entity_poly.type
_entity_poly.pdbx_seq_one_letter_code
_entity_poly.pdbx_strand_id
1 'polypeptide(L)'
;MRAAVFRGPFSGLRTTRGSARFSQAKLTNNVGLTSLAYTSSLKPTGNTPTGQAQPPGVGYLFTQPYDAGSGSNISSFSGDIKTTTASVAWNSNPLAALDMKVFYNYYDKENNSTSVAYRQGFQGSNCATPPVNSATCYQIGALGAVEPFGYTKNAAGIDLAWTFNRQNKLLGGWDWEQIKRELADAPKSDDNRL
;
A
#
# COMPACT_ATOMS: atom_id res chain seq x y z
N MET A 1 10.74 -13.41 -12.63
CA MET A 1 11.04 -12.07 -13.11
C MET A 1 11.37 -12.14 -14.60
N ARG A 2 10.57 -11.54 -15.47
CA ARG A 2 10.86 -11.49 -16.92
C ARG A 2 10.97 -10.02 -17.32
N ALA A 3 12.15 -9.59 -17.73
CA ALA A 3 12.38 -8.28 -18.31
C ALA A 3 12.64 -8.45 -19.81
N ALA A 4 11.82 -7.83 -20.65
CA ALA A 4 12.07 -7.73 -22.08
C ALA A 4 12.68 -6.35 -22.38
N VAL A 5 13.85 -6.33 -22.97
CA VAL A 5 14.49 -5.11 -23.46
C VAL A 5 14.46 -5.14 -24.96
N PHE A 6 13.68 -4.26 -25.55
CA PHE A 6 13.65 -4.11 -27.01
C PHE A 6 14.66 -3.02 -27.41
N ARG A 7 15.61 -3.37 -28.26
CA ARG A 7 16.55 -2.44 -28.87
C ARG A 7 16.50 -2.62 -30.37
N GLY A 8 15.93 -1.68 -31.09
CA GLY A 8 15.90 -1.71 -32.55
C GLY A 8 16.30 -0.36 -33.15
N PRO A 9 17.06 -0.33 -34.24
CA PRO A 9 17.28 0.88 -35.01
C PRO A 9 16.05 1.17 -35.87
N PHE A 10 15.47 2.34 -35.69
CA PHE A 10 14.44 2.85 -36.61
C PHE A 10 15.14 3.58 -37.76
N SER A 11 15.00 3.05 -38.97
CA SER A 11 15.57 3.66 -40.19
C SER A 11 14.84 4.97 -40.52
N GLY A 12 15.60 6.07 -40.59
CA GLY A 12 15.10 7.40 -40.99
C GLY A 12 15.44 8.53 -39.98
N LEU A 13 15.78 8.21 -38.72
CA LEU A 13 16.25 9.15 -37.73
C LEU A 13 17.75 8.94 -37.47
N ARG A 14 18.53 10.01 -37.36
CA ARG A 14 20.01 9.92 -37.31
C ARG A 14 20.53 9.03 -36.18
N THR A 15 19.92 9.07 -35.03
CA THR A 15 20.11 8.08 -33.96
C THR A 15 18.85 7.98 -33.12
N THR A 16 18.28 6.82 -33.05
CA THR A 16 17.09 6.56 -32.24
C THR A 16 17.33 5.33 -31.40
N ARG A 17 17.03 5.42 -30.13
CA ARG A 17 17.12 4.29 -29.19
C ARG A 17 15.84 4.23 -28.37
N GLY A 18 15.16 3.10 -28.45
CA GLY A 18 14.01 2.78 -27.60
C GLY A 18 14.37 1.73 -26.58
N SER A 19 13.79 1.80 -25.42
CA SER A 19 13.82 0.75 -24.41
C SER A 19 12.45 0.58 -23.79
N ALA A 20 12.04 -0.67 -23.59
CA ALA A 20 10.85 -1.01 -22.84
C ALA A 20 11.22 -2.04 -21.77
N ARG A 21 10.67 -1.89 -20.60
CA ARG A 21 10.85 -2.83 -19.48
C ARG A 21 9.49 -3.12 -18.88
N PHE A 22 9.29 -4.38 -18.58
CA PHE A 22 8.14 -4.84 -17.82
C PHE A 22 8.63 -5.75 -16.71
N SER A 23 8.11 -5.58 -15.51
CA SER A 23 8.35 -6.52 -14.43
C SER A 23 7.11 -6.69 -13.57
N GLN A 24 6.97 -7.89 -13.03
CA GLN A 24 5.93 -8.23 -12.08
C GLN A 24 6.59 -8.97 -10.93
N ALA A 25 6.26 -8.58 -9.70
CA ALA A 25 6.73 -9.21 -8.50
C ALA A 25 5.55 -9.48 -7.57
N LYS A 26 5.60 -10.62 -6.89
CA LYS A 26 4.66 -10.97 -5.83
C LYS A 26 5.44 -11.18 -4.55
N LEU A 27 5.04 -10.50 -3.49
CA LEU A 27 5.55 -10.67 -2.14
C LEU A 27 4.46 -11.30 -1.29
N THR A 28 4.74 -12.46 -0.74
CA THR A 28 3.84 -13.14 0.21
C THR A 28 4.57 -13.30 1.54
N ASN A 29 3.86 -13.05 2.62
CA ASN A 29 4.36 -13.26 3.97
C ASN A 29 3.26 -13.85 4.82
N ASN A 30 3.60 -14.81 5.70
CA ASN A 30 2.66 -15.39 6.66
C ASN A 30 3.31 -15.33 8.04
N VAL A 31 2.69 -14.56 8.94
CA VAL A 31 3.19 -14.35 10.30
C VAL A 31 2.11 -14.77 11.28
N GLY A 32 2.48 -15.65 12.22
CA GLY A 32 1.58 -16.03 13.31
C GLY A 32 1.23 -14.82 14.18
N LEU A 33 -0.05 -14.68 14.48
CA LEU A 33 -0.56 -13.65 15.38
C LEU A 33 -0.88 -14.27 16.73
N THR A 34 -0.44 -13.61 17.78
CA THR A 34 -0.64 -14.12 19.14
C THR A 34 -1.79 -13.37 19.81
N SER A 35 -2.73 -14.12 20.34
CA SER A 35 -3.70 -13.57 21.27
C SER A 35 -3.01 -13.39 22.64
N LEU A 36 -3.06 -12.19 23.18
CA LEU A 36 -2.51 -11.89 24.50
C LEU A 36 -3.65 -11.88 25.51
N ALA A 37 -3.51 -12.70 26.53
CA ALA A 37 -4.34 -12.63 27.71
C ALA A 37 -3.43 -12.48 28.94
N TYR A 38 -3.72 -11.52 29.78
CA TYR A 38 -2.99 -11.32 31.03
C TYR A 38 -3.94 -11.02 32.18
N THR A 39 -3.58 -11.50 33.34
CA THR A 39 -4.33 -11.20 34.56
C THR A 39 -4.12 -9.73 34.94
N SER A 40 -5.17 -8.97 34.94
CA SER A 40 -5.12 -7.60 35.44
C SER A 40 -5.61 -7.57 36.87
N SER A 41 -4.74 -7.14 37.79
CA SER A 41 -5.13 -6.77 39.16
C SER A 41 -5.86 -5.41 39.18
N LEU A 42 -5.82 -4.66 38.08
CA LEU A 42 -6.59 -3.45 37.90
C LEU A 42 -8.04 -3.86 37.57
N LYS A 43 -8.86 -3.98 38.61
CA LYS A 43 -10.30 -4.03 38.42
C LYS A 43 -10.70 -2.71 37.76
N PRO A 44 -11.28 -2.72 36.56
CA PRO A 44 -11.87 -1.51 36.03
C PRO A 44 -12.94 -1.08 37.04
N THR A 45 -12.81 0.09 37.65
CA THR A 45 -13.83 0.62 38.56
C THR A 45 -14.79 1.46 37.74
N GLY A 46 -16.03 1.02 37.62
CA GLY A 46 -17.07 1.77 36.91
C GLY A 46 -17.93 0.90 35.99
N ASN A 47 -18.89 1.50 35.33
CA ASN A 47 -19.66 0.84 34.29
C ASN A 47 -18.86 0.77 33.01
N THR A 48 -19.04 -0.29 32.24
CA THR A 48 -18.51 -0.38 30.89
C THR A 48 -19.06 0.79 30.01
N PRO A 49 -18.42 1.12 28.89
CA PRO A 49 -18.99 2.07 27.94
C PRO A 49 -20.42 1.74 27.48
N THR A 50 -20.83 0.49 27.61
CA THR A 50 -22.18 0.00 27.34
C THR A 50 -23.12 0.07 28.54
N GLY A 51 -22.67 0.62 29.68
CA GLY A 51 -23.50 0.74 30.87
C GLY A 51 -23.69 -0.55 31.69
N GLN A 52 -23.01 -1.63 31.32
CA GLN A 52 -23.09 -2.90 32.05
C GLN A 52 -22.23 -2.86 33.33
N ALA A 53 -22.72 -3.45 34.40
CA ALA A 53 -21.98 -3.63 35.62
C ALA A 53 -20.78 -4.58 35.39
N GLN A 54 -19.65 -4.25 36.01
CA GLN A 54 -18.49 -5.11 35.93
C GLN A 54 -18.68 -6.40 36.71
N PRO A 55 -18.23 -7.55 36.18
CA PRO A 55 -18.30 -8.79 36.92
C PRO A 55 -17.39 -8.76 38.14
N PRO A 56 -17.85 -9.25 39.30
CA PRO A 56 -17.02 -9.39 40.46
C PRO A 56 -16.00 -10.51 40.26
N GLY A 57 -14.73 -10.26 40.59
CA GLY A 57 -13.71 -11.29 40.56
C GLY A 57 -12.41 -10.89 39.85
N VAL A 58 -11.50 -11.84 39.74
CA VAL A 58 -10.26 -11.70 38.98
C VAL A 58 -10.63 -11.83 37.50
N GLY A 59 -10.34 -10.80 36.72
CA GLY A 59 -10.59 -10.82 35.30
C GLY A 59 -9.31 -10.87 34.47
N TYR A 60 -9.47 -11.24 33.24
CA TYR A 60 -8.40 -11.26 32.25
C TYR A 60 -8.67 -10.20 31.21
N LEU A 61 -7.69 -9.36 30.96
CA LEU A 61 -7.70 -8.52 29.77
C LEU A 61 -7.18 -9.37 28.60
N PHE A 62 -7.89 -9.39 27.51
CA PHE A 62 -7.45 -10.10 26.32
C PHE A 62 -7.41 -9.18 25.09
N THR A 63 -6.49 -9.49 24.21
CA THR A 63 -6.39 -8.89 22.87
C THR A 63 -6.43 -10.03 21.88
N GLN A 64 -7.40 -10.01 20.97
CA GLN A 64 -7.59 -11.07 19.98
C GLN A 64 -7.56 -10.48 18.59
N PRO A 65 -6.65 -10.96 17.71
CA PRO A 65 -6.62 -10.53 16.33
C PRO A 65 -7.82 -11.07 15.55
N TYR A 66 -8.36 -10.25 14.67
CA TYR A 66 -9.41 -10.63 13.74
C TYR A 66 -9.21 -9.93 12.39
N ASP A 67 -9.77 -10.52 11.34
CA ASP A 67 -9.85 -9.87 10.04
C ASP A 67 -10.96 -8.82 10.06
N ALA A 68 -10.60 -7.57 9.85
CA ALA A 68 -11.54 -6.45 9.89
C ALA A 68 -12.57 -6.52 8.77
N GLY A 69 -12.26 -7.14 7.63
CA GLY A 69 -13.17 -7.31 6.51
C GLY A 69 -14.27 -8.35 6.77
N SER A 70 -13.90 -9.52 7.30
CA SER A 70 -14.84 -10.61 7.58
C SER A 70 -15.37 -10.64 9.01
N GLY A 71 -14.70 -9.95 9.94
CA GLY A 71 -14.99 -10.02 11.36
C GLY A 71 -14.58 -11.34 12.04
N SER A 72 -13.93 -12.25 11.32
CA SER A 72 -13.54 -13.56 11.83
C SER A 72 -12.21 -13.49 12.60
N ASN A 73 -12.11 -14.29 13.67
CA ASN A 73 -10.85 -14.41 14.41
C ASN A 73 -9.79 -15.07 13.52
N ILE A 74 -8.58 -14.55 13.58
CA ILE A 74 -7.45 -15.05 12.81
C ILE A 74 -6.27 -15.35 13.73
N SER A 75 -5.50 -16.37 13.36
CA SER A 75 -4.26 -16.75 14.06
C SER A 75 -3.00 -16.37 13.29
N SER A 76 -3.16 -15.89 12.08
CA SER A 76 -2.03 -15.49 11.23
C SER A 76 -2.39 -14.30 10.36
N PHE A 77 -1.41 -13.45 10.11
CA PHE A 77 -1.45 -12.43 9.08
C PHE A 77 -1.00 -13.03 7.76
N SER A 78 -1.79 -12.84 6.71
CA SER A 78 -1.41 -13.18 5.35
C SER A 78 -1.12 -11.92 4.57
N GLY A 79 0.16 -11.67 4.32
CA GLY A 79 0.62 -10.59 3.44
C GLY A 79 0.63 -11.06 1.99
N ASP A 80 -0.05 -10.34 1.11
CA ASP A 80 -0.07 -10.59 -0.33
C ASP A 80 -0.01 -9.26 -1.08
N ILE A 81 1.17 -8.90 -1.55
CA ILE A 81 1.42 -7.68 -2.31
C ILE A 81 1.90 -8.06 -3.70
N LYS A 82 1.19 -7.58 -4.71
CA LYS A 82 1.58 -7.72 -6.11
C LYS A 82 1.98 -6.35 -6.65
N THR A 83 3.13 -6.29 -7.29
CA THR A 83 3.67 -5.08 -7.89
C THR A 83 3.87 -5.31 -9.39
N THR A 84 3.32 -4.42 -10.19
CA THR A 84 3.49 -4.42 -11.65
C THR A 84 4.17 -3.13 -12.05
N THR A 85 5.26 -3.22 -12.81
CA THR A 85 5.95 -2.04 -13.35
C THR A 85 6.11 -2.17 -14.85
N ALA A 86 5.87 -1.07 -15.55
CA ALA A 86 6.18 -0.95 -16.97
C ALA A 86 6.88 0.39 -17.21
N SER A 87 7.91 0.39 -18.03
CA SER A 87 8.59 1.61 -18.41
C SER A 87 8.95 1.58 -19.89
N VAL A 88 8.75 2.71 -20.54
CA VAL A 88 9.16 2.93 -21.92
C VAL A 88 9.97 4.20 -21.96
N ALA A 89 11.11 4.18 -22.62
CA ALA A 89 11.90 5.36 -22.87
C ALA A 89 12.35 5.37 -24.33
N TRP A 90 12.26 6.52 -24.94
CA TRP A 90 12.65 6.75 -26.32
C TRP A 90 13.52 7.98 -26.40
N ASN A 91 14.73 7.79 -26.94
CA ASN A 91 15.70 8.86 -27.15
C ASN A 91 15.95 8.98 -28.66
N SER A 92 15.89 10.16 -29.19
CA SER A 92 16.04 10.42 -30.61
C SER A 92 16.74 11.75 -30.87
N ASN A 93 17.51 11.79 -31.93
CA ASN A 93 18.07 13.01 -32.52
C ASN A 93 17.41 13.23 -33.89
N PRO A 94 16.17 13.75 -33.93
CA PRO A 94 15.46 13.93 -35.20
C PRO A 94 16.16 14.94 -36.11
N LEU A 95 16.86 15.91 -35.54
CA LEU A 95 17.68 16.88 -36.22
C LEU A 95 19.09 16.87 -35.61
N ALA A 96 20.11 17.30 -36.37
CA ALA A 96 21.48 17.34 -35.89
C ALA A 96 21.66 18.23 -34.65
N ALA A 97 20.78 19.20 -34.46
CA ALA A 97 20.80 20.16 -33.36
C ALA A 97 19.76 19.84 -32.26
N LEU A 98 18.92 18.80 -32.39
CA LEU A 98 17.83 18.53 -31.47
C LEU A 98 17.97 17.14 -30.88
N ASP A 99 18.15 17.08 -29.58
CA ASP A 99 18.03 15.87 -28.78
C ASP A 99 16.64 15.83 -28.12
N MET A 100 15.99 14.70 -28.19
CA MET A 100 14.66 14.49 -27.63
C MET A 100 14.65 13.18 -26.81
N LYS A 101 14.09 13.24 -25.64
CA LYS A 101 13.80 12.07 -24.81
C LYS A 101 12.34 12.10 -24.40
N VAL A 102 11.67 10.98 -24.60
CA VAL A 102 10.28 10.76 -24.14
C VAL A 102 10.29 9.54 -23.25
N PHE A 103 9.55 9.59 -22.16
CA PHE A 103 9.39 8.43 -21.28
C PHE A 103 7.98 8.30 -20.74
N TYR A 104 7.64 7.07 -20.42
CA TYR A 104 6.43 6.72 -19.66
C TYR A 104 6.77 5.63 -18.66
N ASN A 105 6.33 5.81 -17.43
CA ASN A 105 6.48 4.86 -16.34
C ASN A 105 5.12 4.55 -15.74
N TYR A 106 4.81 3.28 -15.62
CA TYR A 106 3.65 2.74 -14.94
C TYR A 106 4.11 1.95 -13.72
N TYR A 107 3.49 2.18 -12.60
CA TYR A 107 3.66 1.42 -11.38
C TYR A 107 2.29 1.13 -10.78
N ASP A 108 2.05 -0.12 -10.45
CA ASP A 108 0.84 -0.58 -9.79
C ASP A 108 1.21 -1.46 -8.61
N LYS A 109 0.62 -1.17 -7.46
CA LYS A 109 0.75 -1.94 -6.23
C LYS A 109 -0.63 -2.36 -5.77
N GLU A 110 -0.96 -3.62 -5.99
CA GLU A 110 -2.13 -4.29 -5.42
C GLU A 110 -1.74 -4.85 -4.04
N ASN A 111 -2.50 -4.54 -3.02
CA ASN A 111 -2.26 -5.05 -1.67
C ASN A 111 -3.49 -5.83 -1.19
N ASN A 112 -3.43 -7.15 -1.35
CA ASN A 112 -4.47 -8.10 -0.97
C ASN A 112 -4.20 -8.73 0.40
N SER A 113 -3.38 -8.10 1.22
CA SER A 113 -3.06 -8.57 2.56
C SER A 113 -4.29 -8.53 3.47
N THR A 114 -4.33 -9.41 4.46
CA THR A 114 -5.38 -9.43 5.47
C THR A 114 -5.40 -8.12 6.25
N SER A 115 -6.57 -7.51 6.37
CA SER A 115 -6.77 -6.35 7.26
C SER A 115 -6.86 -6.82 8.69
N VAL A 116 -5.82 -6.56 9.47
CA VAL A 116 -5.75 -7.03 10.87
C VAL A 116 -6.21 -5.93 11.81
N ALA A 117 -7.18 -6.28 12.64
CA ALA A 117 -7.58 -5.48 13.78
C ALA A 117 -7.54 -6.33 15.06
N TYR A 118 -7.61 -5.69 16.20
CA TYR A 118 -7.60 -6.37 17.48
C TYR A 118 -8.86 -6.04 18.26
N ARG A 119 -9.55 -7.10 18.70
CA ARG A 119 -10.59 -6.96 19.71
C ARG A 119 -9.94 -6.93 21.07
N GLN A 120 -10.31 -5.95 21.86
CA GLN A 120 -9.90 -5.84 23.25
C GLN A 120 -11.12 -6.06 24.15
N GLY A 121 -11.00 -6.91 25.10
CA GLY A 121 -12.09 -7.24 26.00
C GLY A 121 -11.60 -7.67 27.36
N PHE A 122 -12.53 -7.71 28.30
CA PHE A 122 -12.35 -8.21 29.65
C PHE A 122 -13.11 -9.52 29.81
N GLN A 123 -12.44 -10.52 30.29
CA GLN A 123 -13.01 -11.85 30.52
C GLN A 123 -13.02 -12.15 32.02
N GLY A 124 -14.19 -12.35 32.61
CA GLY A 124 -14.32 -12.88 33.94
C GLY A 124 -14.02 -14.39 33.98
N SER A 125 -13.87 -14.94 35.18
CA SER A 125 -13.48 -16.34 35.40
C SER A 125 -14.39 -17.40 34.75
N ASN A 126 -15.59 -17.03 34.32
CA ASN A 126 -16.60 -17.93 33.77
C ASN A 126 -16.81 -17.81 32.26
N CYS A 127 -15.93 -17.11 31.55
CA CYS A 127 -16.03 -16.99 30.10
C CYS A 127 -15.32 -18.15 29.41
N ALA A 128 -16.04 -19.02 28.75
CA ALA A 128 -15.47 -20.18 28.06
C ALA A 128 -14.71 -19.80 26.79
N THR A 129 -15.18 -18.78 26.05
CA THR A 129 -14.54 -18.27 24.83
C THR A 129 -14.94 -16.82 24.57
N PRO A 130 -14.01 -15.89 24.34
CA PRO A 130 -14.33 -14.54 23.89
C PRO A 130 -14.67 -14.53 22.39
N PRO A 131 -15.53 -13.62 21.91
CA PRO A 131 -16.27 -12.63 22.66
C PRO A 131 -17.70 -13.11 22.91
N VAL A 132 -18.05 -13.40 24.15
CA VAL A 132 -19.42 -13.74 24.52
C VAL A 132 -20.06 -12.52 25.16
N ASN A 133 -21.15 -12.03 24.58
CA ASN A 133 -21.99 -10.98 25.17
C ASN A 133 -22.74 -11.55 26.40
N SER A 134 -22.04 -11.79 27.48
CA SER A 134 -22.63 -12.19 28.75
C SER A 134 -22.29 -11.18 29.83
N ALA A 135 -23.01 -11.19 30.93
CA ALA A 135 -22.75 -10.30 32.08
C ALA A 135 -21.33 -10.43 32.66
N THR A 136 -20.60 -11.49 32.31
CA THR A 136 -19.25 -11.79 32.80
C THR A 136 -18.15 -11.57 31.76
N CYS A 137 -18.53 -11.40 30.47
CA CYS A 137 -17.59 -11.21 29.37
C CYS A 137 -18.05 -10.06 28.50
N TYR A 138 -17.26 -9.05 28.37
CA TYR A 138 -17.60 -7.93 27.50
C TYR A 138 -16.41 -7.45 26.68
N GLN A 139 -16.72 -6.98 25.52
CA GLN A 139 -15.75 -6.38 24.61
C GLN A 139 -15.63 -4.89 24.94
N ILE A 140 -14.42 -4.43 25.21
CA ILE A 140 -14.15 -3.01 25.53
C ILE A 140 -14.15 -2.19 24.24
N GLY A 141 -13.73 -2.77 23.13
CA GLY A 141 -13.67 -2.10 21.85
C GLY A 141 -12.82 -2.82 20.82
N ALA A 142 -12.78 -2.30 19.62
CA ALA A 142 -11.85 -2.70 18.59
C ALA A 142 -10.76 -1.63 18.50
N LEU A 143 -9.49 -2.05 18.51
CA LEU A 143 -8.38 -1.21 18.13
C LEU A 143 -8.42 -1.06 16.61
N GLY A 144 -8.09 0.13 16.13
CA GLY A 144 -8.19 0.48 14.72
C GLY A 144 -7.54 -0.57 13.80
N ALA A 145 -8.23 -0.89 12.73
CA ALA A 145 -7.71 -1.79 11.71
C ALA A 145 -6.60 -1.10 10.92
N VAL A 146 -5.55 -1.85 10.61
CA VAL A 146 -4.60 -1.44 9.59
C VAL A 146 -5.13 -1.96 8.26
N GLU A 147 -5.70 -1.06 7.48
CA GLU A 147 -6.20 -1.41 6.15
C GLU A 147 -5.05 -1.45 5.15
N PRO A 148 -4.86 -2.59 4.45
CA PRO A 148 -3.89 -2.64 3.36
C PRO A 148 -4.37 -1.76 2.22
N PHE A 149 -3.49 -0.94 1.67
CA PHE A 149 -3.82 -0.06 0.55
C PHE A 149 -2.95 -0.32 -0.67
N GLY A 150 -3.58 -0.24 -1.83
CA GLY A 150 -2.94 -0.22 -3.12
C GLY A 150 -2.86 1.19 -3.71
N TYR A 151 -2.03 1.35 -4.70
CA TYR A 151 -1.98 2.56 -5.49
C TYR A 151 -1.41 2.32 -6.88
N THR A 152 -1.89 3.10 -7.83
CA THR A 152 -1.38 3.15 -9.20
C THR A 152 -0.71 4.50 -9.43
N LYS A 153 0.50 4.47 -10.01
CA LYS A 153 1.25 5.66 -10.39
C LYS A 153 1.56 5.64 -11.88
N ASN A 154 1.24 6.74 -12.55
CA ASN A 154 1.61 6.99 -13.93
C ASN A 154 2.53 8.21 -13.96
N ALA A 155 3.60 8.15 -14.73
CA ALA A 155 4.47 9.29 -14.98
C ALA A 155 4.88 9.31 -16.46
N ALA A 156 4.78 10.46 -17.08
CA ALA A 156 5.21 10.68 -18.46
C ALA A 156 5.99 11.99 -18.56
N GLY A 157 6.91 12.05 -19.48
CA GLY A 157 7.64 13.29 -19.70
C GLY A 157 8.34 13.35 -21.06
N ILE A 158 8.70 14.56 -21.39
CA ILE A 158 9.48 14.89 -22.57
C ILE A 158 10.58 15.88 -22.19
N ASP A 159 11.81 15.55 -22.56
CA ASP A 159 12.97 16.42 -22.47
C ASP A 159 13.45 16.79 -23.86
N LEU A 160 13.67 18.06 -24.09
CA LEU A 160 14.16 18.61 -25.35
C LEU A 160 15.44 19.40 -25.09
N ALA A 161 16.42 19.22 -25.96
CA ALA A 161 17.65 19.96 -25.91
C ALA A 161 18.04 20.40 -27.31
N TRP A 162 17.96 21.71 -27.55
CA TRP A 162 18.24 22.29 -28.85
C TRP A 162 19.55 23.07 -28.84
N THR A 163 20.52 22.62 -29.64
CA THR A 163 21.83 23.25 -29.80
C THR A 163 21.80 24.12 -31.05
N PHE A 164 21.60 25.43 -30.90
CA PHE A 164 21.47 26.32 -32.05
C PHE A 164 22.81 26.93 -32.51
N ASN A 165 23.85 26.85 -31.68
CA ASN A 165 25.23 27.11 -32.08
C ASN A 165 26.20 26.34 -31.16
N ARG A 166 27.52 26.39 -31.44
CA ARG A 166 28.53 25.64 -30.70
C ARG A 166 28.63 26.00 -29.22
N GLN A 167 28.13 27.15 -28.82
CA GLN A 167 28.29 27.69 -27.46
C GLN A 167 26.97 27.73 -26.71
N ASN A 168 25.82 27.61 -27.39
CA ASN A 168 24.51 27.82 -26.78
C ASN A 168 23.58 26.64 -27.03
N LYS A 169 22.99 26.18 -25.93
CA LYS A 169 22.02 25.10 -25.90
C LYS A 169 20.81 25.55 -25.10
N LEU A 170 19.61 25.35 -25.66
CA LEU A 170 18.33 25.56 -24.98
C LEU A 170 17.85 24.24 -24.49
N LEU A 171 17.43 24.17 -23.22
CA LEU A 171 16.85 23.00 -22.61
C LEU A 171 15.39 23.32 -22.24
N GLY A 172 14.49 22.39 -22.47
CA GLY A 172 13.10 22.47 -22.06
C GLY A 172 12.59 21.07 -21.79
N GLY A 173 11.66 20.95 -20.86
CA GLY A 173 11.05 19.67 -20.53
C GLY A 173 9.67 19.85 -19.94
N TRP A 174 8.93 18.79 -19.94
CA TRP A 174 7.65 18.69 -19.26
C TRP A 174 7.51 17.30 -18.66
N ASP A 175 7.13 17.26 -17.39
CA ASP A 175 6.86 16.04 -16.63
C ASP A 175 5.44 16.08 -16.08
N TRP A 176 4.78 14.96 -16.17
CA TRP A 176 3.47 14.72 -15.59
C TRP A 176 3.51 13.48 -14.72
N GLU A 177 2.88 13.57 -13.54
CA GLU A 177 2.72 12.47 -12.62
C GLU A 177 1.28 12.41 -12.11
N GLN A 178 0.71 11.22 -12.08
CA GLN A 178 -0.60 10.94 -11.50
C GLN A 178 -0.50 9.77 -10.53
N ILE A 179 -1.01 9.94 -9.33
CA ILE A 179 -1.14 8.87 -8.34
C ILE A 179 -2.62 8.70 -8.00
N LYS A 180 -3.11 7.47 -8.14
CA LYS A 180 -4.43 7.04 -7.68
C LYS A 180 -4.25 6.10 -6.49
N ARG A 181 -4.97 6.37 -5.39
CA ARG A 181 -4.93 5.59 -4.15
C ARG A 181 -6.30 4.98 -3.90
N GLU A 182 -6.33 3.75 -3.40
CA GLU A 182 -7.59 3.03 -3.14
C GLU A 182 -8.29 3.52 -1.87
N LEU A 183 -7.51 3.82 -0.84
CA LEU A 183 -8.01 4.19 0.49
C LEU A 183 -7.30 5.47 0.95
N ALA A 184 -7.81 6.62 0.57
CA ALA A 184 -7.28 7.90 1.03
C ALA A 184 -8.32 9.02 0.90
N ASP A 185 -8.23 10.02 1.77
CA ASP A 185 -9.04 11.25 1.69
C ASP A 185 -8.79 12.00 0.36
N ALA A 186 -7.60 11.82 -0.22
CA ALA A 186 -7.24 12.30 -1.55
C ALA A 186 -6.96 11.11 -2.48
N PRO A 187 -7.98 10.51 -3.11
CA PRO A 187 -7.81 9.30 -3.92
C PRO A 187 -7.00 9.53 -5.19
N LYS A 188 -6.89 10.76 -5.65
CA LYS A 188 -6.14 11.12 -6.85
C LYS A 188 -5.32 12.37 -6.64
N SER A 189 -4.09 12.35 -7.13
CA SER A 189 -3.24 13.54 -7.24
C SER A 189 -2.62 13.60 -8.63
N ASP A 190 -2.62 14.80 -9.22
CA ASP A 190 -1.97 15.10 -10.49
C ASP A 190 -0.93 16.21 -10.27
N ASP A 191 0.26 16.05 -10.80
CA ASP A 191 1.34 17.02 -10.76
C ASP A 191 1.90 17.25 -12.17
N ASN A 192 2.12 18.52 -12.52
CA ASN A 192 2.72 18.93 -13.79
C ASN A 192 3.89 19.87 -13.49
N ARG A 193 5.02 19.63 -14.12
CA ARG A 193 6.25 20.42 -13.99
C ARG A 193 6.77 20.81 -15.37
N LEU A 194 7.21 22.03 -15.48
CA LEU A 194 7.84 22.62 -16.66
C LEU A 194 9.31 22.92 -16.39
#